data_08353f24a4c32fc03cd866f666fc83f5
#
_entry.id   08353f24a4c32fc03cd866f666fc83f5
#
_cell.length_a   1.000
_cell.length_b   1.000
_cell.length_c   1.000
_cell.angle_alpha   90.00
_cell.angle_beta   90.00
_cell.angle_gamma   90.00
#
_symmetry.space_group_name_H-M   'P 1'
#
loop_
_entity.id
_entity.type
_entity.pdbx_description
1 polymer ?
#
loop_
_entity_poly.entity_id
_entity_poly.type
_entity_poly.pdbx_seq_one_letter_code
_entity_poly.pdbx_strand_id
1 'polypeptide(L)'
;KQSLPELLETWQGKVVSFPTNPVFTRYGKDTVDFNIHPSPYTILFYVDSNSCVDCKLKLNEWKQFKQEVDSSGGEVQYLFFIHNKRPKYVRNILRSGNFDWPVCLDQKNELDHLNQFPEDEQFHAFLLDRNFRVLVVGDPMRNLEIRNLYLKHILGMQPDWVKLETTAIVDDPIK
;
A
#
# COMPACT_ATOMS: atom_id res chain seq x y z
N LYS A 1 21.68 1.31 8.75
CA LYS A 1 20.42 1.74 8.12
C LYS A 1 20.63 1.74 6.62
N GLN A 2 19.85 0.94 5.88
CA GLN A 2 19.93 0.91 4.43
C GLN A 2 19.55 2.27 3.83
N SER A 3 20.28 2.70 2.80
CA SER A 3 19.88 3.86 2.02
C SER A 3 18.63 3.54 1.20
N LEU A 4 17.87 4.56 0.79
CA LEU A 4 16.67 4.39 -0.05
C LEU A 4 16.98 3.64 -1.37
N PRO A 5 18.05 3.98 -2.13
CA PRO A 5 18.40 3.23 -3.33
C PRO A 5 18.69 1.74 -3.08
N GLU A 6 19.45 1.41 -2.03
CA GLU A 6 19.74 0.03 -1.65
C GLU A 6 18.47 -0.75 -1.29
N LEU A 7 17.54 -0.09 -0.59
CA LEU A 7 16.28 -0.69 -0.18
C LEU A 7 15.37 -0.96 -1.38
N LEU A 8 15.26 0.00 -2.30
CA LEU A 8 14.52 -0.18 -3.55
C LEU A 8 15.09 -1.32 -4.38
N GLU A 9 16.42 -1.38 -4.53
CA GLU A 9 17.10 -2.43 -5.26
C GLU A 9 16.89 -3.80 -4.62
N THR A 10 16.94 -3.88 -3.29
CA THR A 10 16.74 -5.13 -2.54
C THR A 10 15.33 -5.66 -2.69
N TRP A 11 14.31 -4.77 -2.67
CA TRP A 11 12.90 -5.17 -2.64
C TRP A 11 12.26 -5.31 -4.00
N GLN A 12 12.70 -4.57 -5.00
CA GLN A 12 12.12 -4.62 -6.33
C GLN A 12 12.25 -6.03 -6.93
N GLY A 13 11.14 -6.58 -7.37
CA GLY A 13 11.07 -7.91 -7.96
C GLY A 13 10.96 -9.07 -6.96
N LYS A 14 11.08 -8.82 -5.65
CA LYS A 14 10.80 -9.84 -4.64
C LYS A 14 9.34 -10.28 -4.69
N VAL A 15 9.11 -11.58 -4.52
CA VAL A 15 7.77 -12.13 -4.34
C VAL A 15 7.40 -12.07 -2.86
N VAL A 16 6.26 -11.47 -2.56
CA VAL A 16 5.72 -11.44 -1.20
C VAL A 16 5.06 -12.79 -0.89
N SER A 17 5.38 -13.33 0.28
CA SER A 17 4.75 -14.55 0.81
C SER A 17 3.66 -14.16 1.82
N PHE A 18 2.50 -14.82 1.71
CA PHE A 18 1.37 -14.60 2.62
C PHE A 18 1.18 -15.75 3.59
N PRO A 19 0.66 -15.50 4.81
CA PRO A 19 0.26 -16.56 5.71
C PRO A 19 -0.75 -17.49 5.05
N THR A 20 -0.75 -18.77 5.47
CA THR A 20 -1.74 -19.72 5.01
C THR A 20 -3.10 -19.42 5.65
N ASN A 21 -4.14 -19.24 4.83
CA ASN A 21 -5.51 -18.96 5.27
C ASN A 21 -5.62 -17.74 6.22
N PRO A 22 -5.14 -16.54 5.82
CA PRO A 22 -5.29 -15.35 6.64
C PRO A 22 -6.77 -15.01 6.79
N VAL A 23 -7.19 -14.65 8.00
CA VAL A 23 -8.57 -14.29 8.29
C VAL A 23 -8.72 -12.77 8.19
N PHE A 24 -9.58 -12.33 7.27
CA PHE A 24 -9.94 -10.92 7.13
C PHE A 24 -11.22 -10.62 7.88
N THR A 25 -11.27 -9.43 8.47
CA THR A 25 -12.39 -8.98 9.30
C THR A 25 -12.86 -7.60 8.88
N ARG A 26 -14.12 -7.29 9.17
CA ARG A 26 -14.65 -5.94 9.13
C ARG A 26 -14.53 -5.31 10.51
N TYR A 27 -13.91 -4.15 10.58
CA TYR A 27 -13.63 -3.42 11.82
C TYR A 27 -12.80 -4.22 12.84
N GLY A 28 -12.01 -5.19 12.38
CA GLY A 28 -11.24 -6.05 13.28
C GLY A 28 -12.08 -7.01 14.13
N LYS A 29 -13.34 -7.22 13.79
CA LYS A 29 -14.28 -8.03 14.58
C LYS A 29 -14.94 -9.14 13.79
N ASP A 30 -15.75 -8.80 12.81
CA ASP A 30 -16.57 -9.76 12.08
C ASP A 30 -15.80 -10.34 10.90
N THR A 31 -15.66 -11.65 10.84
CA THR A 31 -15.02 -12.33 9.72
C THR A 31 -15.79 -12.06 8.43
N VAL A 32 -15.07 -11.72 7.38
CA VAL A 32 -15.63 -11.51 6.04
C VAL A 32 -15.13 -12.58 5.09
N ASP A 33 -15.93 -12.91 4.09
CA ASP A 33 -15.56 -13.81 3.01
C ASP A 33 -14.68 -13.07 2.01
N PHE A 34 -13.40 -13.03 2.32
CA PHE A 34 -12.38 -12.42 1.48
C PHE A 34 -11.15 -13.31 1.44
N ASN A 35 -10.67 -13.58 0.24
CA ASN A 35 -9.46 -14.36 0.01
C ASN A 35 -8.49 -13.58 -0.88
N ILE A 36 -7.21 -13.67 -0.56
CA ILE A 36 -6.16 -13.11 -1.41
C ILE A 36 -6.18 -13.85 -2.75
N HIS A 37 -6.20 -13.12 -3.84
CA HIS A 37 -6.27 -13.66 -5.19
C HIS A 37 -5.36 -12.88 -6.14
N PRO A 38 -4.95 -13.48 -7.26
CA PRO A 38 -4.27 -12.73 -8.32
C PRO A 38 -5.15 -11.58 -8.82
N SER A 39 -4.59 -10.39 -8.84
CA SER A 39 -5.23 -9.17 -9.35
C SER A 39 -4.20 -8.42 -10.20
N PRO A 40 -4.60 -7.61 -11.19
CA PRO A 40 -3.65 -6.83 -11.98
C PRO A 40 -2.64 -6.09 -11.10
N TYR A 41 -3.12 -5.48 -10.01
CA TYR A 41 -2.27 -4.88 -8.98
C TYR A 41 -2.81 -5.18 -7.59
N THR A 42 -1.90 -5.35 -6.64
CA THR A 42 -2.21 -5.47 -5.22
C THR A 42 -1.42 -4.43 -4.45
N ILE A 43 -2.10 -3.69 -3.58
CA ILE A 43 -1.44 -2.84 -2.60
C ILE A 43 -1.46 -3.57 -1.27
N LEU A 44 -0.27 -3.86 -0.75
CA LEU A 44 -0.08 -4.43 0.57
C LEU A 44 0.31 -3.32 1.54
N PHE A 45 -0.46 -3.15 2.59
CA PHE A 45 -0.18 -2.22 3.68
C PHE A 45 -0.03 -2.98 5.00
N TYR A 46 1.11 -2.77 5.65
CA TYR A 46 1.47 -3.46 6.88
C TYR A 46 1.70 -2.47 8.02
N VAL A 47 1.10 -2.75 9.17
CA VAL A 47 1.28 -1.97 10.40
C VAL A 47 1.82 -2.88 11.49
N ASP A 48 2.96 -2.54 12.07
CA ASP A 48 3.53 -3.29 13.17
C ASP A 48 3.13 -2.75 14.56
N SER A 49 3.45 -3.53 15.59
CA SER A 49 3.06 -3.26 16.98
C SER A 49 3.71 -2.02 17.62
N ASN A 50 4.81 -1.56 17.06
CA ASN A 50 5.59 -0.44 17.60
C ASN A 50 5.09 0.91 17.09
N SER A 51 4.11 0.87 16.21
CA SER A 51 3.62 2.03 15.50
C SER A 51 2.40 2.65 16.16
N CYS A 52 2.28 3.96 16.06
CA CYS A 52 1.01 4.63 16.27
C CYS A 52 0.04 4.20 15.16
N VAL A 53 -0.89 3.31 15.48
CA VAL A 53 -1.85 2.77 14.52
C VAL A 53 -2.69 3.90 13.92
N ASP A 54 -3.17 4.81 14.75
CA ASP A 54 -3.98 5.96 14.33
C ASP A 54 -3.21 6.88 13.38
N CYS A 55 -1.95 7.20 13.73
CA CYS A 55 -1.08 8.03 12.89
C CYS A 55 -0.76 7.38 11.55
N LYS A 56 -0.68 6.05 11.49
CA LYS A 56 -0.26 5.32 10.31
C LYS A 56 -1.38 4.98 9.35
N LEU A 57 -2.57 4.72 9.87
CA LEU A 57 -3.63 4.19 9.03
C LEU A 57 -4.08 5.16 7.96
N LYS A 58 -4.05 6.49 8.22
CA LYS A 58 -4.46 7.52 7.24
C LYS A 58 -5.70 7.08 6.43
N LEU A 59 -6.72 6.64 7.14
CA LEU A 59 -7.87 5.92 6.57
C LEU A 59 -8.61 6.73 5.50
N ASN A 60 -8.75 8.04 5.72
CA ASN A 60 -9.44 8.91 4.76
C ASN A 60 -8.63 9.05 3.47
N GLU A 61 -7.32 9.18 3.57
CA GLU A 61 -6.43 9.28 2.42
C GLU A 61 -6.46 7.99 1.59
N TRP A 62 -6.51 6.82 2.22
CA TRP A 62 -6.67 5.54 1.52
C TRP A 62 -8.01 5.45 0.80
N LYS A 63 -9.10 5.90 1.43
CA LYS A 63 -10.42 5.94 0.79
C LYS A 63 -10.43 6.85 -0.44
N GLN A 64 -9.81 8.02 -0.34
CA GLN A 64 -9.68 8.97 -1.46
C GLN A 64 -8.84 8.38 -2.59
N PHE A 65 -7.73 7.74 -2.26
CA PHE A 65 -6.87 7.05 -3.23
C PHE A 65 -7.64 5.97 -3.98
N LYS A 66 -8.36 5.11 -3.26
CA LYS A 66 -9.19 4.07 -3.87
C LYS A 66 -10.26 4.66 -4.78
N GLN A 67 -10.92 5.72 -4.37
CA GLN A 67 -11.94 6.39 -5.18
C GLN A 67 -11.34 6.96 -6.48
N GLU A 68 -10.18 7.57 -6.41
CA GLU A 68 -9.45 8.08 -7.57
C GLU A 68 -9.09 6.95 -8.55
N VAL A 69 -8.54 5.85 -8.03
CA VAL A 69 -8.18 4.66 -8.82
C VAL A 69 -9.40 4.04 -9.48
N ASP A 70 -10.46 3.81 -8.72
CA ASP A 70 -11.70 3.19 -9.22
C ASP A 70 -12.37 4.07 -10.29
N SER A 71 -12.42 5.39 -10.09
CA SER A 71 -12.99 6.35 -11.04
C SER A 71 -12.21 6.41 -12.35
N SER A 72 -10.94 6.06 -12.32
CA SER A 72 -10.04 6.06 -13.49
C SER A 72 -9.91 4.67 -14.14
N GLY A 73 -10.68 3.68 -13.69
CA GLY A 73 -10.70 2.34 -14.26
C GLY A 73 -9.56 1.43 -13.81
N GLY A 74 -8.84 1.78 -12.75
CA GLY A 74 -7.80 0.92 -12.17
C GLY A 74 -8.39 -0.28 -11.44
N GLU A 75 -7.72 -1.42 -11.53
CA GLU A 75 -8.07 -2.65 -10.83
C GLU A 75 -7.02 -2.98 -9.78
N VAL A 76 -7.36 -2.78 -8.53
CA VAL A 76 -6.45 -2.98 -7.40
C VAL A 76 -7.12 -3.79 -6.29
N GLN A 77 -6.40 -4.79 -5.81
CA GLN A 77 -6.71 -5.47 -4.56
C GLN A 77 -5.97 -4.77 -3.42
N TYR A 78 -6.68 -4.44 -2.33
CA TYR A 78 -6.11 -3.80 -1.16
C TYR A 78 -6.00 -4.82 -0.03
N LEU A 79 -4.78 -5.06 0.46
CA LEU A 79 -4.50 -5.99 1.55
C LEU A 79 -3.93 -5.22 2.74
N PHE A 80 -4.71 -5.14 3.82
CA PHE A 80 -4.32 -4.46 5.05
C PHE A 80 -4.08 -5.49 6.14
N PHE A 81 -2.83 -5.55 6.60
CA PHE A 81 -2.40 -6.41 7.71
C PHE A 81 -1.97 -5.54 8.86
N ILE A 82 -2.56 -5.77 10.02
CA ILE A 82 -2.25 -5.02 11.24
C ILE A 82 -1.81 -6.00 12.32
N HIS A 83 -0.55 -5.87 12.73
CA HIS A 83 -0.02 -6.54 13.90
C HIS A 83 0.00 -5.54 15.07
N ASN A 84 -0.83 -5.78 16.09
CA ASN A 84 -0.89 -4.92 17.27
C ASN A 84 -1.27 -5.72 18.51
N LYS A 85 -0.63 -5.41 19.63
CA LYS A 85 -0.87 -6.07 20.93
C LYS A 85 -2.18 -5.67 21.58
N ARG A 86 -2.88 -4.65 21.03
CA ARG A 86 -4.13 -4.10 21.56
C ARG A 86 -5.24 -4.15 20.52
N PRO A 87 -5.82 -5.33 20.25
CA PRO A 87 -6.83 -5.49 19.19
C PRO A 87 -8.08 -4.62 19.41
N LYS A 88 -8.48 -4.38 20.65
CA LYS A 88 -9.61 -3.47 20.96
C LYS A 88 -9.34 -2.04 20.52
N TYR A 89 -8.12 -1.56 20.70
CA TYR A 89 -7.69 -0.24 20.25
C TYR A 89 -7.77 -0.12 18.72
N VAL A 90 -7.27 -1.12 18.01
CA VAL A 90 -7.36 -1.18 16.54
C VAL A 90 -8.82 -1.17 16.06
N ARG A 91 -9.69 -1.96 16.68
CA ARG A 91 -11.14 -1.98 16.37
C ARG A 91 -11.78 -0.61 16.52
N ASN A 92 -11.47 0.09 17.60
CA ASN A 92 -11.99 1.43 17.85
C ASN A 92 -11.58 2.42 16.77
N ILE A 93 -10.32 2.37 16.36
CA ILE A 93 -9.79 3.24 15.27
C ILE A 93 -10.50 2.95 13.96
N LEU A 94 -10.60 1.69 13.55
CA LEU A 94 -11.25 1.29 12.31
C LEU A 94 -12.72 1.71 12.29
N ARG A 95 -13.42 1.53 13.42
CA ARG A 95 -14.83 1.91 13.56
C ARG A 95 -15.01 3.43 13.55
N SER A 96 -14.20 4.17 14.30
CA SER A 96 -14.27 5.62 14.35
C SER A 96 -13.95 6.26 12.99
N GLY A 97 -13.03 5.66 12.24
CA GLY A 97 -12.71 6.08 10.87
C GLY A 97 -13.69 5.59 9.81
N ASN A 98 -14.73 4.85 10.21
CA ASN A 98 -15.69 4.21 9.30
C ASN A 98 -14.97 3.42 8.17
N PHE A 99 -13.94 2.69 8.55
CA PHE A 99 -13.11 1.94 7.61
C PHE A 99 -13.56 0.47 7.58
N ASP A 100 -14.46 0.17 6.66
CA ASP A 100 -15.14 -1.13 6.54
C ASP A 100 -14.44 -2.10 5.59
N TRP A 101 -13.26 -1.75 5.10
CA TRP A 101 -12.48 -2.63 4.25
C TRP A 101 -12.04 -3.89 5.00
N PRO A 102 -11.85 -5.02 4.29
CA PRO A 102 -11.27 -6.21 4.91
C PRO A 102 -9.89 -5.91 5.49
N VAL A 103 -9.68 -6.25 6.75
CA VAL A 103 -8.42 -6.09 7.46
C VAL A 103 -8.06 -7.41 8.16
N CYS A 104 -6.83 -7.86 7.98
CA CYS A 104 -6.30 -9.00 8.71
C CYS A 104 -5.60 -8.49 9.99
N LEU A 105 -6.13 -8.88 11.16
CA LEU A 105 -5.43 -8.69 12.43
C LEU A 105 -4.43 -9.85 12.60
N ASP A 106 -3.19 -9.60 12.22
CA ASP A 106 -2.11 -10.59 12.24
C ASP A 106 -1.45 -10.62 13.62
N GLN A 107 -2.11 -11.29 14.56
CA GLN A 107 -1.70 -11.34 15.98
C GLN A 107 -0.30 -11.94 16.17
N LYS A 108 0.07 -12.92 15.34
CA LYS A 108 1.35 -13.62 15.41
C LYS A 108 2.44 -12.98 14.57
N ASN A 109 2.12 -11.89 13.88
CA ASN A 109 3.05 -11.22 12.96
C ASN A 109 3.62 -12.16 11.88
N GLU A 110 2.79 -13.04 11.37
CA GLU A 110 3.22 -14.06 10.41
C GLU A 110 3.69 -13.44 9.10
N LEU A 111 3.03 -12.37 8.64
CA LEU A 111 3.40 -11.71 7.40
C LEU A 111 4.83 -11.17 7.44
N ASP A 112 5.21 -10.49 8.52
CA ASP A 112 6.57 -9.97 8.68
C ASP A 112 7.60 -11.08 8.87
N HIS A 113 7.27 -12.12 9.62
CA HIS A 113 8.14 -13.28 9.78
C HIS A 113 8.45 -13.97 8.45
N LEU A 114 7.50 -14.02 7.54
CA LEU A 114 7.69 -14.61 6.20
C LEU A 114 8.53 -13.74 5.28
N ASN A 115 8.43 -12.43 5.39
CA ASN A 115 9.01 -11.50 4.43
C ASN A 115 10.19 -10.70 4.94
N GLN A 116 10.32 -10.51 6.25
CA GLN A 116 11.33 -9.69 6.90
C GLN A 116 11.36 -8.27 6.31
N PHE A 117 10.27 -7.54 6.50
CA PHE A 117 10.10 -6.18 5.99
C PHE A 117 11.18 -5.23 6.51
N PRO A 118 11.43 -4.12 5.81
CA PRO A 118 12.33 -3.09 6.29
C PRO A 118 11.93 -2.60 7.68
N GLU A 119 12.90 -2.24 8.51
CA GLU A 119 12.63 -1.71 9.86
C GLU A 119 11.92 -0.36 9.82
N ASP A 120 12.22 0.46 8.81
CA ASP A 120 11.64 1.80 8.67
C ASP A 120 10.20 1.71 8.16
N GLU A 121 9.29 2.22 8.96
CA GLU A 121 7.85 2.16 8.73
C GLU A 121 7.36 2.83 7.46
N GLN A 122 8.09 3.81 6.94
CA GLN A 122 7.75 4.47 5.67
C GLN A 122 7.78 3.50 4.49
N PHE A 123 8.41 2.33 4.66
CA PHE A 123 8.50 1.28 3.65
C PHE A 123 7.58 0.08 3.92
N HIS A 124 6.60 0.21 4.79
CA HIS A 124 5.63 -0.84 5.09
C HIS A 124 4.41 -0.83 4.17
N ALA A 125 4.55 -0.29 2.98
CA ALA A 125 3.55 -0.40 1.92
C ALA A 125 4.23 -0.79 0.61
N PHE A 126 3.54 -1.62 -0.18
CA PHE A 126 4.09 -2.21 -1.40
C PHE A 126 3.05 -2.23 -2.50
N LEU A 127 3.44 -1.83 -3.69
CA LEU A 127 2.67 -2.13 -4.89
C LEU A 127 3.19 -3.43 -5.51
N LEU A 128 2.30 -4.38 -5.71
CA LEU A 128 2.61 -5.71 -6.23
C LEU A 128 1.94 -5.92 -7.59
N ASP A 129 2.58 -6.71 -8.43
CA ASP A 129 2.00 -7.18 -9.69
C ASP A 129 1.07 -8.39 -9.46
N ARG A 130 0.55 -8.97 -10.54
CA ARG A 130 -0.35 -10.14 -10.51
C ARG A 130 0.27 -11.36 -9.82
N ASN A 131 1.59 -11.49 -9.84
CA ASN A 131 2.32 -12.58 -9.23
C ASN A 131 2.85 -12.23 -7.84
N PHE A 132 2.36 -11.14 -7.25
CA PHE A 132 2.79 -10.62 -5.94
C PHE A 132 4.27 -10.21 -5.89
N ARG A 133 4.84 -9.86 -7.03
CA ARG A 133 6.18 -9.26 -7.10
C ARG A 133 6.12 -7.79 -6.78
N VAL A 134 7.05 -7.32 -5.98
CA VAL A 134 7.16 -5.90 -5.62
C VAL A 134 7.54 -5.07 -6.84
N LEU A 135 6.67 -4.13 -7.22
CA LEU A 135 6.93 -3.10 -8.22
C LEU A 135 7.47 -1.82 -7.58
N VAL A 136 6.85 -1.41 -6.48
CA VAL A 136 7.23 -0.21 -5.72
C VAL A 136 7.17 -0.52 -4.24
N VAL A 137 8.20 -0.11 -3.49
CA VAL A 137 8.21 -0.12 -2.04
C VAL A 137 8.10 1.30 -1.51
N GLY A 138 7.25 1.51 -0.52
CA GLY A 138 7.04 2.80 0.13
C GLY A 138 5.57 3.17 0.27
N ASP A 139 5.28 4.00 1.27
CA ASP A 139 3.91 4.40 1.59
C ASP A 139 3.47 5.58 0.71
N PRO A 140 2.50 5.39 -0.19
CA PRO A 140 2.04 6.43 -1.11
C PRO A 140 1.29 7.56 -0.38
N MET A 141 0.85 7.34 0.87
CA MET A 141 0.20 8.38 1.67
C MET A 141 1.19 9.33 2.34
N ARG A 142 2.47 8.97 2.37
CA ARG A 142 3.55 9.76 3.00
C ARG A 142 4.45 10.47 2.02
N ASN A 143 4.49 10.02 0.78
CA ASN A 143 5.43 10.49 -0.22
C ASN A 143 4.74 10.63 -1.57
N LEU A 144 4.73 11.85 -2.12
CA LEU A 144 4.06 12.15 -3.39
C LEU A 144 4.73 11.45 -4.58
N GLU A 145 6.05 11.31 -4.58
CA GLU A 145 6.77 10.60 -5.65
C GLU A 145 6.40 9.12 -5.67
N ILE A 146 6.30 8.50 -4.49
CA ILE A 146 5.85 7.11 -4.35
C ILE A 146 4.40 6.97 -4.84
N ARG A 147 3.52 7.90 -4.45
CA ARG A 147 2.13 7.92 -4.91
C ARG A 147 2.05 8.00 -6.44
N ASN A 148 2.84 8.85 -7.05
CA ASN A 148 2.89 8.99 -8.51
C ASN A 148 3.40 7.70 -9.19
N LEU A 149 4.37 7.01 -8.60
CA LEU A 149 4.82 5.70 -9.10
C LEU A 149 3.73 4.65 -9.05
N TYR A 150 2.94 4.60 -7.97
CA TYR A 150 1.78 3.70 -7.88
C TYR A 150 0.77 4.00 -9.00
N LEU A 151 0.40 5.27 -9.16
CA LEU A 151 -0.58 5.68 -10.18
C LEU A 151 -0.06 5.45 -11.60
N LYS A 152 1.22 5.64 -11.84
CA LYS A 152 1.86 5.34 -13.13
C LYS A 152 1.70 3.87 -13.49
N HIS A 153 1.93 2.97 -12.56
CA HIS A 153 1.73 1.54 -12.80
C HIS A 153 0.25 1.19 -12.99
N ILE A 154 -0.59 1.63 -12.07
CA ILE A 154 -2.00 1.23 -12.01
C ILE A 154 -2.82 1.83 -13.18
N LEU A 155 -2.60 3.10 -13.51
CA LEU A 155 -3.39 3.86 -14.48
C LEU A 155 -2.63 4.22 -15.75
N GLY A 156 -1.33 3.95 -15.83
CA GLY A 156 -0.48 4.39 -16.93
C GLY A 156 -0.29 5.91 -16.97
N MET A 157 -0.55 6.60 -15.84
CA MET A 157 -0.43 8.06 -15.76
C MET A 157 1.03 8.49 -15.73
N GLN A 158 1.36 9.54 -16.50
CA GLN A 158 2.65 10.21 -16.40
C GLN A 158 2.64 11.13 -15.19
N PRO A 159 3.74 11.22 -14.41
CA PRO A 159 3.87 12.22 -13.36
C PRO A 159 3.66 13.64 -13.90
N ASP A 160 3.06 14.52 -13.12
CA ASP A 160 2.72 15.88 -13.56
C ASP A 160 3.94 16.71 -14.01
N TRP A 161 5.13 16.46 -13.44
CA TRP A 161 6.37 17.10 -13.86
C TRP A 161 6.81 16.75 -15.30
N VAL A 162 6.44 15.56 -15.81
CA VAL A 162 6.72 15.18 -17.20
C VAL A 162 5.91 16.01 -18.17
N LYS A 163 4.71 16.45 -17.78
CA LYS A 163 3.88 17.36 -18.60
C LYS A 163 4.50 18.77 -18.70
N LEU A 164 5.23 19.21 -17.66
CA LEU A 164 5.91 20.50 -17.65
C LEU A 164 7.11 20.53 -18.60
N GLU A 165 7.87 19.44 -18.71
CA GLU A 165 9.01 19.35 -19.64
C GLU A 165 8.55 19.32 -21.11
N THR A 166 7.44 18.65 -21.41
CA THR A 166 6.88 18.60 -22.78
C THR A 166 6.29 19.92 -23.25
N THR A 167 5.79 20.74 -22.34
CA THR A 167 5.29 22.09 -22.67
C THR A 167 6.40 23.11 -22.86
N ALA A 168 7.58 22.89 -22.25
CA ALA A 168 8.73 23.79 -22.39
C ALA A 168 9.51 23.61 -23.71
N ILE A 169 9.29 22.51 -24.42
CA ILE A 169 10.00 22.18 -25.67
C ILE A 169 9.28 22.70 -26.93
N VAL A 170 8.03 23.18 -26.80
CA VAL A 170 7.20 23.55 -27.96
C VAL A 170 7.27 25.05 -28.31
N ASP A 171 7.89 25.89 -27.48
CA ASP A 171 8.00 27.34 -27.71
C ASP A 171 9.44 27.78 -28.04
N ASP A 172 10.04 27.21 -29.09
CA ASP A 172 11.16 27.89 -29.74
C ASP A 172 10.88 28.03 -31.25
N PRO A 173 10.30 29.16 -31.68
CA PRO A 173 10.15 29.41 -33.10
C PRO A 173 11.52 29.75 -33.67
N ILE A 174 12.08 28.82 -34.39
CA ILE A 174 13.24 29.08 -35.23
C ILE A 174 12.85 30.17 -36.21
N LYS A 175 13.40 31.34 -35.99
CA LYS A 175 13.51 32.37 -37.03
C LYS A 175 14.73 32.11 -37.87
#